data_fcbabc2e2c64ffd09ec61a725b47809c
#
_entry.id   fcbabc2e2c64ffd09ec61a725b47809c
#
_cell.length_a   1.000
_cell.length_b   1.000
_cell.length_c   1.000
_cell.angle_alpha   90.00
_cell.angle_beta   90.00
_cell.angle_gamma   90.00
#
_symmetry.space_group_name_H-M   'P 1'
#
loop_
_entity.id
_entity.type
_entity.pdbx_description
1 polymer ?
#
loop_
_entity_poly.entity_id
_entity_poly.type
_entity_poly.pdbx_seq_one_letter_code
_entity_poly.pdbx_strand_id
1 'polypeptide(L)'
;MKYTDVFSIAAASAVCYSGYRDGQVPGVSFPSYNEVKEDLLIVKKHWSYIRLYSCDAHSKTVLEVIENEKLDLKVMLGAYITAEENNHNCPWGGGVYTDQTLQNNRLHNQNEINKLIELANTYASIIFSLSVGNEACVEWTDHMVPVARVIEYVKQLKAATKQPVTFCENYVPWLDKLAPLVDVVDFISIHTYPLWEYKTIDEAISFTKQNYQAVAKRYPNKLVVITEAGWASTSNGKGIPREHANPVFQKIYYQQLSRWCEEDCILTFIFEAFDEPWKGSDDPDEPEKHWGLYYENRSPKLALKKKTAYKAEPTT
;
A
#
# COMPACT_ATOMS: atom_id res chain seq x y z
N MET A 1 21.22 1.94 -9.93
CA MET A 1 21.13 2.24 -8.48
C MET A 1 21.43 0.93 -7.76
N LYS A 2 22.36 0.90 -6.81
CA LYS A 2 22.64 -0.34 -6.06
C LYS A 2 21.53 -0.55 -5.03
N TYR A 3 21.26 -1.80 -4.64
CA TYR A 3 20.31 -2.20 -3.60
C TYR A 3 20.43 -1.36 -2.32
N THR A 4 21.64 -1.05 -1.90
CA THR A 4 21.96 -0.22 -0.74
C THR A 4 21.46 1.22 -0.85
N ASP A 5 21.25 1.73 -2.06
CA ASP A 5 20.82 3.12 -2.26
C ASP A 5 19.29 3.27 -2.19
N VAL A 6 18.54 2.22 -2.52
CA VAL A 6 17.07 2.20 -2.42
C VAL A 6 16.64 2.10 -0.96
N PHE A 7 17.45 1.46 -0.12
CA PHE A 7 17.08 1.08 1.24
C PHE A 7 17.90 1.77 2.34
N SER A 8 18.95 2.51 1.99
CA SER A 8 19.52 3.57 2.84
C SER A 8 18.60 4.79 2.92
N ILE A 9 17.54 4.78 2.12
CA ILE A 9 16.52 5.80 2.08
C ILE A 9 15.67 5.61 3.34
N ALA A 10 15.86 6.55 4.20
CA ALA A 10 15.32 6.67 5.53
C ALA A 10 13.98 5.96 5.74
N ALA A 11 13.98 5.07 6.66
CA ALA A 11 12.83 4.67 7.42
C ALA A 11 11.78 5.79 7.51
N ALA A 12 10.51 5.42 7.38
CA ALA A 12 9.36 6.23 7.78
C ALA A 12 8.88 7.36 6.86
N SER A 13 9.47 7.62 5.71
CA SER A 13 9.03 8.72 4.83
C SER A 13 8.16 8.26 3.65
N ALA A 14 7.34 7.22 3.84
CA ALA A 14 6.56 6.62 2.77
C ALA A 14 5.07 6.44 3.13
N VAL A 15 4.19 6.54 2.14
CA VAL A 15 2.74 6.42 2.31
C VAL A 15 2.09 5.77 1.09
N CYS A 16 1.04 4.97 1.30
CA CYS A 16 0.15 4.52 0.24
C CYS A 16 -0.71 5.70 -0.21
N TYR A 17 -0.81 5.90 -1.52
CA TYR A 17 -1.56 7.02 -2.08
C TYR A 17 -2.58 6.52 -3.11
N SER A 18 -3.81 6.90 -2.87
CA SER A 18 -4.93 6.82 -3.77
C SER A 18 -5.70 8.14 -3.65
N GLY A 19 -5.91 8.81 -4.77
CA GLY A 19 -6.40 10.20 -4.80
C GLY A 19 -7.89 10.33 -5.05
N TYR A 20 -8.64 9.23 -5.08
CA TYR A 20 -10.06 9.22 -5.42
C TYR A 20 -10.90 9.95 -4.36
N ARG A 21 -11.70 10.90 -4.83
CA ARG A 21 -12.59 11.72 -4.01
C ARG A 21 -14.01 11.18 -4.06
N ASP A 22 -14.91 11.81 -3.33
CA ASP A 22 -16.33 11.45 -3.39
C ASP A 22 -16.87 11.50 -4.84
N GLY A 23 -17.61 10.46 -5.24
CA GLY A 23 -18.08 10.26 -6.61
C GLY A 23 -17.02 9.77 -7.62
N GLN A 24 -15.78 9.58 -7.21
CA GLN A 24 -14.72 8.98 -8.05
C GLN A 24 -14.47 7.53 -7.65
N VAL A 25 -14.24 6.66 -8.64
CA VAL A 25 -14.05 5.21 -8.43
C VAL A 25 -13.00 4.68 -9.40
N PRO A 26 -12.02 3.86 -8.96
CA PRO A 26 -11.05 3.21 -9.83
C PRO A 26 -11.70 2.51 -11.02
N GLY A 27 -11.14 2.74 -12.21
CA GLY A 27 -11.64 2.16 -13.45
C GLY A 27 -12.89 2.83 -14.06
N VAL A 28 -13.54 3.76 -13.34
CA VAL A 28 -14.77 4.45 -13.78
C VAL A 28 -14.55 5.96 -13.94
N SER A 29 -14.07 6.62 -12.89
CA SER A 29 -13.83 8.06 -12.90
C SER A 29 -12.56 8.37 -12.10
N PHE A 30 -11.67 9.16 -12.67
CA PHE A 30 -10.35 9.40 -12.13
C PHE A 30 -10.19 10.84 -11.63
N PRO A 31 -9.35 11.04 -10.58
CA PRO A 31 -8.93 12.38 -10.18
C PRO A 31 -8.28 13.14 -11.36
N SER A 32 -8.65 14.41 -11.49
CA SER A 32 -8.07 15.31 -12.48
C SER A 32 -6.61 15.67 -12.14
N TYR A 33 -5.86 16.20 -13.10
CA TYR A 33 -4.50 16.71 -12.89
C TYR A 33 -4.42 17.69 -11.72
N ASN A 34 -5.37 18.62 -11.59
CA ASN A 34 -5.36 19.62 -10.52
C ASN A 34 -5.64 19.00 -9.15
N GLU A 35 -6.52 18.02 -9.07
CA GLU A 35 -6.82 17.28 -7.83
C GLU A 35 -5.61 16.47 -7.38
N VAL A 36 -4.96 15.76 -8.30
CA VAL A 36 -3.71 15.03 -8.02
C VAL A 36 -2.60 15.99 -7.59
N LYS A 37 -2.46 17.14 -8.25
CA LYS A 37 -1.49 18.18 -7.86
C LYS A 37 -1.73 18.68 -6.44
N GLU A 38 -2.98 18.97 -6.08
CA GLU A 38 -3.35 19.36 -4.72
C GLU A 38 -2.92 18.31 -3.71
N ASP A 39 -3.27 17.06 -3.97
CA ASP A 39 -2.95 15.93 -3.10
C ASP A 39 -1.43 15.76 -2.93
N LEU A 40 -0.66 15.78 -4.02
CA LEU A 40 0.79 15.61 -3.95
C LEU A 40 1.51 16.76 -3.26
N LEU A 41 0.97 17.98 -3.34
CA LEU A 41 1.45 19.13 -2.56
C LEU A 41 1.17 18.98 -1.05
N ILE A 42 0.14 18.22 -0.67
CA ILE A 42 -0.13 17.85 0.72
C ILE A 42 0.81 16.71 1.15
N VAL A 43 0.88 15.64 0.36
CA VAL A 43 1.67 14.44 0.63
C VAL A 43 3.15 14.75 0.86
N LYS A 44 3.76 15.57 -0.01
CA LYS A 44 5.18 15.94 0.09
C LYS A 44 5.58 16.70 1.36
N LYS A 45 4.61 17.18 2.16
CA LYS A 45 4.90 17.83 3.46
C LYS A 45 5.36 16.85 4.53
N HIS A 46 5.02 15.55 4.34
CA HIS A 46 5.26 14.51 5.33
C HIS A 46 6.05 13.33 4.76
N TRP A 47 5.93 13.04 3.46
CA TRP A 47 6.48 11.84 2.83
C TRP A 47 7.26 12.19 1.56
N SER A 48 8.32 11.43 1.31
CA SER A 48 9.14 11.51 0.09
C SER A 48 8.87 10.35 -0.87
N TYR A 49 8.15 9.32 -0.41
CA TYR A 49 7.82 8.11 -1.18
C TYR A 49 6.34 7.85 -1.14
N ILE A 50 5.77 7.52 -2.30
CA ILE A 50 4.39 7.08 -2.43
C ILE A 50 4.32 5.72 -3.09
N ARG A 51 3.32 4.92 -2.73
CA ARG A 51 3.00 3.67 -3.38
C ARG A 51 1.69 3.83 -4.16
N LEU A 52 1.71 3.37 -5.42
CA LEU A 52 0.56 3.28 -6.32
C LEU A 52 0.30 1.82 -6.68
N TYR A 53 -0.94 1.48 -6.97
CA TYR A 53 -1.41 0.09 -7.05
C TYR A 53 -1.58 -0.45 -8.46
N SER A 54 -1.75 0.40 -9.46
CA SER A 54 -2.10 0.02 -10.84
C SER A 54 -1.42 0.94 -11.85
N CYS A 55 -1.41 0.53 -13.13
CA CYS A 55 -0.89 1.32 -14.25
C CYS A 55 -2.01 2.02 -15.03
N ASP A 56 -3.02 2.51 -14.29
CA ASP A 56 -4.19 3.17 -14.83
C ASP A 56 -3.99 4.67 -15.13
N ALA A 57 -5.07 5.36 -15.49
CA ALA A 57 -5.04 6.79 -15.77
C ALA A 57 -4.67 7.62 -14.54
N HIS A 58 -5.07 7.21 -13.33
CA HIS A 58 -4.69 7.89 -12.09
C HIS A 58 -3.18 7.86 -11.89
N SER A 59 -2.58 6.68 -11.94
CA SER A 59 -1.12 6.54 -11.76
C SER A 59 -0.32 7.31 -12.82
N LYS A 60 -0.78 7.31 -14.08
CA LYS A 60 -0.18 8.11 -15.13
C LYS A 60 -0.24 9.61 -14.81
N THR A 61 -1.40 10.11 -14.39
CA THR A 61 -1.55 11.51 -13.98
C THR A 61 -0.64 11.87 -12.79
N VAL A 62 -0.47 10.96 -11.83
CA VAL A 62 0.46 11.16 -10.70
C VAL A 62 1.89 11.35 -11.19
N LEU A 63 2.37 10.49 -12.10
CA LEU A 63 3.71 10.58 -12.66
C LEU A 63 3.89 11.88 -13.46
N GLU A 64 2.91 12.25 -14.29
CA GLU A 64 2.91 13.50 -15.05
C GLU A 64 2.96 14.74 -14.13
N VAL A 65 2.20 14.74 -13.03
CA VAL A 65 2.24 15.84 -12.05
C VAL A 65 3.60 15.93 -11.37
N ILE A 66 4.17 14.80 -10.92
CA ILE A 66 5.50 14.79 -10.29
C ILE A 66 6.56 15.35 -11.23
N GLU A 67 6.53 14.95 -12.51
CA GLU A 67 7.49 15.39 -13.52
C GLU A 67 7.32 16.88 -13.85
N ASN A 68 6.11 17.30 -14.21
CA ASN A 68 5.83 18.65 -14.67
C ASN A 68 6.00 19.70 -13.55
N GLU A 69 5.57 19.38 -12.34
CA GLU A 69 5.68 20.26 -11.18
C GLU A 69 7.01 20.12 -10.44
N LYS A 70 7.89 19.22 -10.92
CA LYS A 70 9.23 18.94 -10.36
C LYS A 70 9.16 18.65 -8.84
N LEU A 71 8.20 17.79 -8.46
CA LEU A 71 8.03 17.42 -7.07
C LEU A 71 9.13 16.43 -6.65
N ASP A 72 9.70 16.63 -5.48
CA ASP A 72 10.66 15.68 -4.90
C ASP A 72 9.91 14.53 -4.23
N LEU A 73 9.29 13.67 -5.07
CA LEU A 73 8.58 12.46 -4.69
C LEU A 73 9.08 11.30 -5.53
N LYS A 74 9.20 10.13 -4.92
CA LYS A 74 9.53 8.87 -5.58
C LYS A 74 8.36 7.91 -5.47
N VAL A 75 8.19 7.09 -6.50
CA VAL A 75 7.03 6.22 -6.65
C VAL A 75 7.44 4.75 -6.63
N MET A 76 6.83 3.96 -5.77
CA MET A 76 6.70 2.52 -5.93
C MET A 76 5.44 2.27 -6.75
N LEU A 77 5.60 1.82 -8.00
CA LEU A 77 4.48 1.60 -8.91
C LEU A 77 4.12 0.12 -8.97
N GLY A 78 2.83 -0.18 -8.78
CA GLY A 78 2.27 -1.52 -8.85
C GLY A 78 1.57 -1.80 -10.18
N ALA A 79 1.55 -3.08 -10.58
CA ALA A 79 0.60 -3.62 -11.54
C ALA A 79 -0.51 -4.33 -10.75
N TYR A 80 -1.77 -3.91 -10.88
CA TYR A 80 -2.88 -4.62 -10.27
C TYR A 80 -3.26 -5.82 -11.14
N ILE A 81 -3.01 -7.04 -10.63
CA ILE A 81 -3.34 -8.28 -11.34
C ILE A 81 -4.64 -8.87 -10.80
N THR A 82 -5.47 -9.35 -11.70
CA THR A 82 -6.78 -9.96 -11.42
C THR A 82 -6.70 -11.48 -11.42
N ALA A 83 -7.77 -12.16 -10.94
CA ALA A 83 -7.82 -13.62 -10.77
C ALA A 83 -7.43 -14.40 -12.03
N GLU A 84 -6.49 -15.35 -11.91
CA GLU A 84 -6.15 -16.33 -12.93
C GLU A 84 -6.53 -17.77 -12.54
N GLU A 85 -6.94 -17.95 -11.29
CA GLU A 85 -7.54 -19.18 -10.77
C GLU A 85 -8.67 -18.87 -9.80
N ASN A 86 -9.54 -19.86 -9.56
CA ASN A 86 -10.66 -19.74 -8.63
C ASN A 86 -10.19 -19.92 -7.18
N ASN A 87 -10.67 -19.05 -6.29
CA ASN A 87 -10.52 -19.19 -4.85
C ASN A 87 -11.87 -19.43 -4.18
N HIS A 88 -12.17 -20.69 -3.91
CA HIS A 88 -13.41 -21.08 -3.23
C HIS A 88 -13.42 -20.76 -1.72
N ASN A 89 -12.29 -20.34 -1.17
CA ASN A 89 -12.15 -19.98 0.25
C ASN A 89 -12.32 -18.48 0.51
N CYS A 90 -12.57 -17.67 -0.53
CA CYS A 90 -12.81 -16.24 -0.35
C CYS A 90 -14.07 -16.00 0.49
N PRO A 91 -13.98 -15.36 1.68
CA PRO A 91 -15.12 -15.23 2.59
C PRO A 91 -16.06 -14.08 2.21
N TRP A 92 -15.67 -13.23 1.25
CA TRP A 92 -16.37 -11.99 0.93
C TRP A 92 -17.41 -12.13 -0.18
N GLY A 93 -17.60 -13.36 -0.71
CA GLY A 93 -18.55 -13.59 -1.80
C GLY A 93 -18.01 -13.23 -3.18
N GLY A 94 -16.78 -13.61 -3.47
CA GLY A 94 -16.10 -13.48 -4.77
C GLY A 94 -15.17 -14.66 -5.02
N GLY A 95 -14.18 -14.49 -5.89
CA GLY A 95 -13.10 -15.45 -6.09
C GLY A 95 -13.42 -16.62 -7.01
N VAL A 96 -14.66 -16.77 -7.49
CA VAL A 96 -15.06 -17.84 -8.43
C VAL A 96 -15.55 -17.24 -9.74
N TYR A 97 -14.91 -17.61 -10.83
CA TYR A 97 -15.08 -17.03 -12.16
C TYR A 97 -15.24 -18.11 -13.22
N THR A 98 -15.81 -17.77 -14.37
CA THR A 98 -15.84 -18.68 -15.53
C THR A 98 -14.45 -18.81 -16.15
N ASP A 99 -14.19 -19.91 -16.87
CA ASP A 99 -12.93 -20.11 -17.59
C ASP A 99 -12.65 -18.97 -18.58
N GLN A 100 -13.69 -18.45 -19.24
CA GLN A 100 -13.56 -17.29 -20.14
C GLN A 100 -13.11 -16.04 -19.40
N THR A 101 -13.65 -15.77 -18.19
CA THR A 101 -13.23 -14.66 -17.35
C THR A 101 -11.77 -14.81 -16.95
N LEU A 102 -11.35 -15.97 -16.48
CA LEU A 102 -9.95 -16.24 -16.12
C LEU A 102 -8.99 -16.07 -17.30
N GLN A 103 -9.39 -16.47 -18.52
CA GLN A 103 -8.61 -16.22 -19.74
C GLN A 103 -8.49 -14.73 -20.05
N ASN A 104 -9.58 -13.97 -19.96
CA ASN A 104 -9.58 -12.53 -20.17
C ASN A 104 -8.70 -11.82 -19.13
N ASN A 105 -8.75 -12.27 -17.89
CA ASN A 105 -7.92 -11.76 -16.80
C ASN A 105 -6.42 -11.98 -17.06
N ARG A 106 -6.02 -13.13 -17.60
CA ARG A 106 -4.62 -13.39 -18.02
C ARG A 106 -4.14 -12.40 -19.06
N LEU A 107 -4.98 -12.09 -20.04
CA LEU A 107 -4.66 -11.07 -21.06
C LEU A 107 -4.58 -9.66 -20.44
N HIS A 108 -5.51 -9.35 -19.54
CA HIS A 108 -5.48 -8.09 -18.80
C HIS A 108 -4.21 -7.96 -17.97
N ASN A 109 -3.84 -8.98 -17.20
CA ASN A 109 -2.64 -8.99 -16.37
C ASN A 109 -1.37 -8.82 -17.22
N GLN A 110 -1.28 -9.51 -18.35
CA GLN A 110 -0.14 -9.32 -19.26
C GLN A 110 -0.06 -7.90 -19.80
N ASN A 111 -1.20 -7.27 -20.12
CA ASN A 111 -1.23 -5.88 -20.57
C ASN A 111 -0.83 -4.91 -19.43
N GLU A 112 -1.24 -5.19 -18.21
CA GLU A 112 -0.89 -4.38 -17.04
C GLU A 112 0.62 -4.46 -16.77
N ILE A 113 1.23 -5.66 -16.88
CA ILE A 113 2.69 -5.83 -16.79
C ILE A 113 3.41 -5.05 -17.91
N ASN A 114 2.90 -5.09 -19.14
CA ASN A 114 3.49 -4.34 -20.27
C ASN A 114 3.43 -2.81 -20.03
N LYS A 115 2.32 -2.29 -19.50
CA LYS A 115 2.19 -0.88 -19.10
C LYS A 115 3.17 -0.52 -17.98
N LEU A 116 3.32 -1.40 -16.98
CA LEU A 116 4.28 -1.18 -15.89
C LEU A 116 5.71 -1.06 -16.44
N ILE A 117 6.11 -1.90 -17.39
CA ILE A 117 7.40 -1.82 -18.08
C ILE A 117 7.55 -0.48 -18.81
N GLU A 118 6.53 -0.07 -19.56
CA GLU A 118 6.53 1.20 -20.29
C GLU A 118 6.70 2.39 -19.34
N LEU A 119 5.88 2.48 -18.29
CA LEU A 119 5.93 3.56 -17.31
C LEU A 119 7.25 3.57 -16.54
N ALA A 120 7.77 2.39 -16.15
CA ALA A 120 9.03 2.26 -15.43
C ALA A 120 10.23 2.79 -16.25
N ASN A 121 10.22 2.57 -17.55
CA ASN A 121 11.26 3.07 -18.44
C ASN A 121 11.09 4.55 -18.78
N THR A 122 9.83 5.00 -18.96
CA THR A 122 9.52 6.41 -19.25
C THR A 122 9.84 7.32 -18.08
N TYR A 123 9.43 6.94 -16.86
CA TYR A 123 9.60 7.72 -15.64
C TYR A 123 10.68 7.15 -14.72
N ALA A 124 11.79 6.68 -15.29
CA ALA A 124 12.86 5.99 -14.56
C ALA A 124 13.52 6.83 -13.46
N SER A 125 13.44 8.16 -13.54
CA SER A 125 13.95 9.08 -12.50
C SER A 125 12.98 9.24 -11.32
N ILE A 126 11.70 8.91 -11.50
CA ILE A 126 10.62 9.05 -10.51
C ILE A 126 10.31 7.70 -9.87
N ILE A 127 10.16 6.65 -10.69
CA ILE A 127 9.82 5.30 -10.22
C ILE A 127 11.08 4.64 -9.67
N PHE A 128 11.11 4.39 -8.36
CA PHE A 128 12.26 3.80 -7.68
C PHE A 128 12.15 2.28 -7.49
N SER A 129 10.94 1.72 -7.45
CA SER A 129 10.69 0.27 -7.35
C SER A 129 9.36 -0.12 -7.98
N LEU A 130 9.22 -1.41 -8.27
CA LEU A 130 8.05 -1.98 -8.93
C LEU A 130 7.45 -3.11 -8.10
N SER A 131 6.11 -3.25 -8.13
CA SER A 131 5.45 -4.41 -7.54
C SER A 131 4.54 -5.11 -8.55
N VAL A 132 4.54 -6.44 -8.49
CA VAL A 132 3.61 -7.29 -9.24
C VAL A 132 2.46 -7.66 -8.33
N GLY A 133 1.29 -7.08 -8.56
CA GLY A 133 0.10 -7.43 -7.80
C GLY A 133 0.05 -6.89 -6.37
N ASN A 134 -1.11 -7.11 -5.77
CA ASN A 134 -1.44 -6.75 -4.41
C ASN A 134 -2.34 -7.83 -3.82
N GLU A 135 -1.87 -8.53 -2.79
CA GLU A 135 -2.63 -9.57 -2.06
C GLU A 135 -3.32 -10.61 -2.97
N ALA A 136 -2.64 -11.00 -4.05
CA ALA A 136 -3.19 -11.91 -5.05
C ALA A 136 -2.92 -13.41 -4.74
N CYS A 137 -2.29 -13.73 -3.61
CA CYS A 137 -1.99 -15.11 -3.19
C CYS A 137 -2.50 -15.46 -1.80
N VAL A 138 -3.01 -14.51 -1.03
CA VAL A 138 -3.56 -14.75 0.31
C VAL A 138 -4.88 -15.51 0.23
N GLU A 139 -5.18 -16.32 1.26
CA GLU A 139 -6.33 -17.25 1.22
C GLU A 139 -7.69 -16.58 1.08
N TRP A 140 -7.84 -15.36 1.58
CA TRP A 140 -9.11 -14.62 1.53
C TRP A 140 -9.28 -13.73 0.29
N THR A 141 -8.30 -13.71 -0.64
CA THR A 141 -8.39 -12.87 -1.83
C THR A 141 -9.50 -13.35 -2.78
N ASP A 142 -10.17 -12.39 -3.42
CA ASP A 142 -11.12 -12.65 -4.49
C ASP A 142 -10.46 -12.71 -5.88
N HIS A 143 -9.17 -12.37 -5.98
CA HIS A 143 -8.41 -12.30 -7.23
C HIS A 143 -7.14 -13.16 -7.19
N MET A 144 -7.30 -14.44 -6.85
CA MET A 144 -6.20 -15.39 -6.72
C MET A 144 -5.41 -15.56 -8.02
N VAL A 145 -4.08 -15.43 -7.91
CA VAL A 145 -3.14 -15.71 -9.00
C VAL A 145 -2.16 -16.80 -8.56
N PRO A 146 -1.91 -17.83 -9.39
CA PRO A 146 -0.93 -18.86 -9.05
C PRO A 146 0.46 -18.28 -8.84
N VAL A 147 1.17 -18.72 -7.79
CA VAL A 147 2.53 -18.24 -7.47
C VAL A 147 3.47 -18.38 -8.67
N ALA A 148 3.33 -19.45 -9.47
CA ALA A 148 4.12 -19.65 -10.69
C ALA A 148 3.91 -18.51 -11.70
N ARG A 149 2.69 -17.99 -11.82
CA ARG A 149 2.38 -16.85 -12.71
C ARG A 149 2.97 -15.55 -12.19
N VAL A 150 2.90 -15.32 -10.87
CA VAL A 150 3.56 -14.16 -10.24
C VAL A 150 5.07 -14.20 -10.50
N ILE A 151 5.70 -15.37 -10.39
CA ILE A 151 7.13 -15.58 -10.71
C ILE A 151 7.44 -15.21 -12.16
N GLU A 152 6.58 -15.61 -13.12
CA GLU A 152 6.75 -15.26 -14.52
C GLU A 152 6.68 -13.74 -14.74
N TYR A 153 5.71 -13.06 -14.16
CA TYR A 153 5.57 -11.60 -14.24
C TYR A 153 6.76 -10.86 -13.61
N VAL A 154 7.23 -11.31 -12.44
CA VAL A 154 8.44 -10.74 -11.81
C VAL A 154 9.65 -10.88 -12.74
N LYS A 155 9.85 -12.07 -13.35
CA LYS A 155 10.95 -12.29 -14.29
C LYS A 155 10.85 -11.40 -15.53
N GLN A 156 9.65 -11.19 -16.08
CA GLN A 156 9.42 -10.28 -17.20
C GLN A 156 9.82 -8.84 -16.85
N LEU A 157 9.38 -8.33 -15.70
CA LEU A 157 9.76 -7.00 -15.24
C LEU A 157 11.26 -6.86 -15.07
N LYS A 158 11.90 -7.81 -14.39
CA LYS A 158 13.36 -7.78 -14.16
C LYS A 158 14.19 -7.85 -15.43
N ALA A 159 13.68 -8.50 -16.47
CA ALA A 159 14.34 -8.55 -17.79
C ALA A 159 14.22 -7.23 -18.58
N ALA A 160 13.17 -6.43 -18.32
CA ALA A 160 12.81 -5.26 -19.12
C ALA A 160 13.01 -3.92 -18.40
N THR A 161 13.32 -3.91 -17.10
CA THR A 161 13.45 -2.71 -16.28
C THR A 161 14.73 -2.74 -15.43
N LYS A 162 15.08 -1.60 -14.83
CA LYS A 162 16.26 -1.47 -13.95
C LYS A 162 15.89 -1.33 -12.47
N GLN A 163 14.64 -1.02 -12.19
CA GLN A 163 14.13 -0.85 -10.84
C GLN A 163 14.04 -2.20 -10.11
N PRO A 164 14.28 -2.26 -8.81
CA PRO A 164 14.05 -3.47 -8.02
C PRO A 164 12.55 -3.84 -8.03
N VAL A 165 12.29 -5.14 -8.11
CA VAL A 165 10.95 -5.71 -8.26
C VAL A 165 10.57 -6.55 -7.04
N THR A 166 9.35 -6.38 -6.55
CA THR A 166 8.74 -7.17 -5.47
C THR A 166 7.34 -7.64 -5.84
N PHE A 167 6.72 -8.37 -4.91
CA PHE A 167 5.30 -8.69 -4.86
C PHE A 167 4.77 -8.26 -3.50
N CYS A 168 3.68 -7.50 -3.48
CA CYS A 168 3.10 -7.00 -2.25
C CYS A 168 2.02 -7.95 -1.75
N GLU A 169 2.22 -8.50 -0.54
CA GLU A 169 1.35 -9.53 0.00
C GLU A 169 1.29 -9.46 1.54
N ASN A 170 0.23 -10.00 2.13
CA ASN A 170 0.16 -10.22 3.55
C ASN A 170 1.38 -11.02 4.04
N TYR A 171 1.81 -10.80 5.28
CA TYR A 171 3.01 -11.47 5.84
C TYR A 171 2.89 -13.00 5.91
N VAL A 172 1.67 -13.54 6.06
CA VAL A 172 1.44 -14.99 6.24
C VAL A 172 1.87 -15.82 5.04
N PRO A 173 1.47 -15.53 3.78
CA PRO A 173 1.94 -16.29 2.61
C PRO A 173 3.46 -16.30 2.45
N TRP A 174 4.18 -15.27 2.88
CA TRP A 174 5.65 -15.24 2.85
C TRP A 174 6.31 -16.26 3.77
N LEU A 175 5.62 -16.72 4.81
CA LEU A 175 6.15 -17.72 5.72
C LEU A 175 6.13 -19.15 5.14
N ASP A 176 5.38 -19.41 4.06
CA ASP A 176 5.24 -20.72 3.44
C ASP A 176 5.00 -20.64 1.93
N LYS A 177 3.78 -20.31 1.49
CA LYS A 177 3.30 -20.38 0.10
C LYS A 177 4.18 -19.64 -0.90
N LEU A 178 4.73 -18.48 -0.52
CA LEU A 178 5.55 -17.62 -1.36
C LEU A 178 7.06 -17.92 -1.29
N ALA A 179 7.48 -18.98 -0.60
CA ALA A 179 8.90 -19.32 -0.53
C ALA A 179 9.58 -19.43 -1.93
N PRO A 180 8.93 -20.00 -2.99
CA PRO A 180 9.53 -20.02 -4.32
C PRO A 180 9.70 -18.64 -4.96
N LEU A 181 8.94 -17.64 -4.53
CA LEU A 181 9.02 -16.27 -5.05
C LEU A 181 10.21 -15.50 -4.47
N VAL A 182 10.67 -15.86 -3.27
CA VAL A 182 11.76 -15.17 -2.56
C VAL A 182 13.04 -15.10 -3.38
N ASP A 183 13.35 -16.15 -4.16
CA ASP A 183 14.58 -16.19 -4.96
C ASP A 183 14.53 -15.26 -6.18
N VAL A 184 13.34 -14.90 -6.63
CA VAL A 184 13.17 -14.08 -7.84
C VAL A 184 12.89 -12.61 -7.57
N VAL A 185 12.24 -12.28 -6.46
CA VAL A 185 12.04 -10.88 -6.06
C VAL A 185 13.35 -10.27 -5.55
N ASP A 186 13.47 -8.96 -5.67
CA ASP A 186 14.63 -8.24 -5.19
C ASP A 186 14.55 -7.96 -3.68
N PHE A 187 13.36 -7.79 -3.15
CA PHE A 187 13.05 -7.64 -1.74
C PHE A 187 11.67 -8.21 -1.43
N ILE A 188 11.39 -8.49 -0.16
CA ILE A 188 10.09 -8.99 0.30
C ILE A 188 9.26 -7.81 0.75
N SER A 189 8.00 -7.75 0.33
CA SER A 189 7.02 -6.72 0.71
C SER A 189 5.88 -7.33 1.49
N ILE A 190 5.70 -6.90 2.74
CA ILE A 190 4.67 -7.43 3.62
C ILE A 190 3.59 -6.38 3.95
N HIS A 191 2.36 -6.88 4.13
CA HIS A 191 1.26 -6.14 4.75
C HIS A 191 0.99 -6.69 6.15
N THR A 192 0.70 -5.82 7.09
CA THR A 192 0.38 -6.20 8.47
C THR A 192 -0.63 -5.23 9.08
N TYR A 193 -1.78 -5.76 9.47
CA TYR A 193 -2.91 -5.00 9.96
C TYR A 193 -3.39 -5.53 11.31
N PRO A 194 -2.80 -5.10 12.43
CA PRO A 194 -3.21 -5.59 13.75
C PRO A 194 -4.71 -5.39 14.03
N LEU A 195 -5.31 -4.32 13.49
CA LEU A 195 -6.73 -4.05 13.69
C LEU A 195 -7.64 -5.12 13.05
N TRP A 196 -7.31 -5.60 11.85
CA TRP A 196 -8.00 -6.73 11.20
C TRP A 196 -7.77 -8.07 11.89
N GLU A 197 -6.65 -8.19 12.63
CA GLU A 197 -6.30 -9.37 13.43
C GLU A 197 -6.81 -9.26 14.88
N TYR A 198 -7.82 -8.40 15.11
CA TYR A 198 -8.49 -8.19 16.39
C TYR A 198 -7.56 -7.81 17.55
N LYS A 199 -6.43 -7.15 17.26
CA LYS A 199 -5.51 -6.67 18.29
C LYS A 199 -6.00 -5.35 18.88
N THR A 200 -5.83 -5.21 20.19
CA THR A 200 -6.02 -3.93 20.87
C THR A 200 -4.89 -2.96 20.53
N ILE A 201 -5.09 -1.67 20.80
CA ILE A 201 -4.04 -0.66 20.54
C ILE A 201 -2.76 -0.94 21.34
N ASP A 202 -2.86 -1.53 22.54
CA ASP A 202 -1.70 -1.86 23.37
C ASP A 202 -0.89 -3.04 22.81
N GLU A 203 -1.51 -3.92 22.04
CA GLU A 203 -0.88 -5.08 21.40
C GLU A 203 -0.35 -4.74 19.99
N ALA A 204 -0.89 -3.69 19.36
CA ALA A 204 -0.75 -3.43 17.94
C ALA A 204 0.70 -3.35 17.44
N ILE A 205 1.53 -2.54 18.09
CA ILE A 205 2.92 -2.38 17.64
C ILE A 205 3.76 -3.65 17.87
N SER A 206 3.52 -4.37 18.96
CA SER A 206 4.24 -5.63 19.21
C SER A 206 3.86 -6.70 18.20
N PHE A 207 2.58 -6.78 17.81
CA PHE A 207 2.09 -7.66 16.76
C PHE A 207 2.73 -7.34 15.40
N THR A 208 2.75 -6.07 14.99
CA THR A 208 3.42 -5.63 13.75
C THR A 208 4.89 -6.01 13.73
N LYS A 209 5.61 -5.77 14.84
CA LYS A 209 7.02 -6.17 15.00
C LYS A 209 7.22 -7.68 14.86
N GLN A 210 6.37 -8.48 15.49
CA GLN A 210 6.45 -9.94 15.42
C GLN A 210 6.26 -10.44 13.99
N ASN A 211 5.30 -9.90 13.25
CA ASN A 211 5.05 -10.29 11.86
C ASN A 211 6.25 -9.96 10.95
N TYR A 212 6.78 -8.75 11.08
CA TYR A 212 7.99 -8.35 10.36
C TYR A 212 9.18 -9.25 10.70
N GLN A 213 9.42 -9.47 11.99
CA GLN A 213 10.55 -10.30 12.48
C GLN A 213 10.41 -11.77 12.07
N ALA A 214 9.20 -12.32 11.99
CA ALA A 214 8.97 -13.67 11.54
C ALA A 214 9.46 -13.86 10.09
N VAL A 215 9.11 -12.93 9.19
CA VAL A 215 9.55 -12.97 7.80
C VAL A 215 11.06 -12.67 7.67
N ALA A 216 11.57 -11.65 8.35
CA ALA A 216 12.99 -11.29 8.32
C ALA A 216 13.88 -12.40 8.87
N LYS A 217 13.48 -13.08 9.93
CA LYS A 217 14.21 -14.25 10.48
C LYS A 217 14.19 -15.45 9.55
N ARG A 218 13.07 -15.67 8.84
CA ARG A 218 12.96 -16.77 7.88
C ARG A 218 13.86 -16.54 6.67
N TYR A 219 14.05 -15.30 6.24
CA TYR A 219 14.82 -14.94 5.05
C TYR A 219 15.91 -13.90 5.39
N PRO A 220 16.94 -14.28 6.17
CA PRO A 220 17.91 -13.32 6.72
C PRO A 220 18.77 -12.61 5.66
N ASN A 221 18.80 -13.13 4.44
CA ASN A 221 19.56 -12.57 3.31
C ASN A 221 18.66 -11.73 2.37
N LYS A 222 17.38 -11.55 2.70
CA LYS A 222 16.44 -10.71 1.93
C LYS A 222 16.04 -9.52 2.78
N LEU A 223 16.01 -8.37 2.13
CA LEU A 223 15.43 -7.21 2.74
C LEU A 223 13.91 -7.38 2.82
N VAL A 224 13.34 -6.98 3.93
CA VAL A 224 11.89 -6.93 4.16
C VAL A 224 11.45 -5.48 4.26
N VAL A 225 10.41 -5.12 3.53
CA VAL A 225 9.78 -3.79 3.52
C VAL A 225 8.33 -3.97 3.95
N ILE A 226 7.79 -3.06 4.75
CA ILE A 226 6.38 -3.02 5.06
C ILE A 226 5.71 -2.14 4.01
N THR A 227 4.95 -2.74 3.10
CA THR A 227 4.27 -2.00 2.02
C THR A 227 2.86 -1.57 2.37
N GLU A 228 2.32 -2.10 3.47
CA GLU A 228 1.10 -1.58 4.10
C GLU A 228 1.10 -1.88 5.60
N ALA A 229 0.86 -0.84 6.39
CA ALA A 229 0.49 -0.92 7.79
C ALA A 229 -0.28 0.34 8.18
N GLY A 230 -1.39 0.16 8.89
CA GLY A 230 -2.27 1.28 9.21
C GLY A 230 -3.22 0.97 10.38
N TRP A 231 -4.06 1.94 10.70
CA TRP A 231 -5.12 1.85 11.70
C TRP A 231 -6.32 2.68 11.27
N ALA A 232 -7.49 2.07 11.13
CA ALA A 232 -8.71 2.80 10.76
C ALA A 232 -9.17 3.74 11.89
N SER A 233 -9.67 4.91 11.51
CA SER A 233 -10.17 5.92 12.46
C SER A 233 -11.66 5.83 12.77
N THR A 234 -12.39 4.96 12.05
CA THR A 234 -13.83 4.73 12.21
C THR A 234 -14.16 3.29 11.81
N SER A 235 -15.19 2.71 12.40
CA SER A 235 -15.76 1.42 12.02
C SER A 235 -17.27 1.38 12.27
N ASN A 236 -17.99 0.67 11.40
CA ASN A 236 -19.41 0.35 11.57
C ASN A 236 -19.65 -0.84 12.52
N GLY A 237 -18.58 -1.47 13.03
CA GLY A 237 -18.64 -2.63 13.92
C GLY A 237 -18.65 -3.98 13.21
N LYS A 238 -18.58 -4.02 11.87
CA LYS A 238 -18.47 -5.25 11.07
C LYS A 238 -16.99 -5.55 10.82
N GLY A 239 -16.52 -6.69 11.31
CA GLY A 239 -15.10 -7.09 11.18
C GLY A 239 -14.17 -6.38 12.17
N ILE A 240 -14.34 -5.09 12.40
CA ILE A 240 -13.58 -4.29 13.36
C ILE A 240 -14.55 -3.73 14.42
N PRO A 241 -14.38 -4.01 15.73
CA PRO A 241 -15.19 -3.41 16.79
C PRO A 241 -15.11 -1.88 16.76
N ARG A 242 -16.25 -1.19 16.93
CA ARG A 242 -16.31 0.28 16.85
C ARG A 242 -15.36 0.97 17.82
N GLU A 243 -15.25 0.46 19.03
CA GLU A 243 -14.39 0.99 20.08
C GLU A 243 -12.90 0.88 19.75
N HIS A 244 -12.51 -0.03 18.85
CA HIS A 244 -11.12 -0.20 18.45
C HIS A 244 -10.70 0.77 17.31
N ALA A 245 -11.65 1.25 16.50
CA ALA A 245 -11.36 2.17 15.40
C ALA A 245 -11.73 3.61 15.77
N ASN A 246 -10.74 4.43 16.10
CA ASN A 246 -10.95 5.84 16.41
C ASN A 246 -9.68 6.67 16.13
N PRO A 247 -9.81 8.03 15.98
CA PRO A 247 -8.68 8.88 15.64
C PRO A 247 -7.55 8.92 16.67
N VAL A 248 -7.85 8.63 17.94
CA VAL A 248 -6.82 8.60 19.01
C VAL A 248 -5.94 7.36 18.85
N PHE A 249 -6.55 6.19 18.63
CA PHE A 249 -5.82 4.95 18.41
C PHE A 249 -5.05 4.98 17.08
N GLN A 250 -5.63 5.53 16.01
CA GLN A 250 -4.90 5.77 14.75
C GLN A 250 -3.63 6.58 15.01
N LYS A 251 -3.72 7.68 15.78
CA LYS A 251 -2.55 8.49 16.14
C LYS A 251 -1.51 7.71 16.94
N ILE A 252 -1.95 6.94 17.95
CA ILE A 252 -1.04 6.15 18.79
C ILE A 252 -0.29 5.14 17.93
N TYR A 253 -1.01 4.37 17.11
CA TYR A 253 -0.39 3.37 16.23
C TYR A 253 0.57 4.01 15.23
N TYR A 254 0.16 5.07 14.54
CA TYR A 254 1.01 5.81 13.61
C TYR A 254 2.31 6.30 14.24
N GLN A 255 2.24 6.87 15.46
CA GLN A 255 3.41 7.35 16.17
C GLN A 255 4.35 6.23 16.63
N GLN A 256 3.80 5.12 17.11
CA GLN A 256 4.60 3.96 17.51
C GLN A 256 5.25 3.28 16.33
N LEU A 257 4.51 3.09 15.23
CA LEU A 257 5.02 2.50 13.98
C LEU A 257 6.14 3.36 13.39
N SER A 258 5.90 4.67 13.22
CA SER A 258 6.89 5.58 12.65
C SER A 258 8.18 5.60 13.47
N ARG A 259 8.08 5.70 14.81
CA ARG A 259 9.25 5.68 15.69
C ARG A 259 10.05 4.38 15.54
N TRP A 260 9.38 3.24 15.59
CA TRP A 260 10.08 1.96 15.45
C TRP A 260 10.75 1.82 14.08
N CYS A 261 10.07 2.20 13.01
CA CYS A 261 10.62 2.12 11.67
C CYS A 261 11.84 3.05 11.48
N GLU A 262 11.83 4.24 12.10
CA GLU A 262 12.98 5.14 12.14
C GLU A 262 14.17 4.55 12.91
N GLU A 263 13.91 3.99 14.09
CA GLU A 263 14.95 3.39 14.95
C GLU A 263 15.62 2.17 14.28
N ASP A 264 14.84 1.31 13.64
CA ASP A 264 15.32 0.07 13.02
C ASP A 264 15.64 0.21 11.51
N CYS A 265 15.52 1.42 10.94
CA CYS A 265 15.73 1.71 9.52
C CYS A 265 14.88 0.85 8.58
N ILE A 266 13.58 0.69 8.87
CA ILE A 266 12.65 -0.11 8.09
C ILE A 266 11.83 0.79 7.17
N LEU A 267 11.94 0.61 5.85
CA LEU A 267 11.05 1.29 4.91
C LEU A 267 9.62 0.78 5.11
N THR A 268 8.72 1.72 5.41
CA THR A 268 7.31 1.41 5.69
C THR A 268 6.41 2.41 4.97
N PHE A 269 5.48 1.89 4.17
CA PHE A 269 4.42 2.67 3.57
C PHE A 269 3.21 2.65 4.51
N ILE A 270 2.90 3.80 5.07
CA ILE A 270 1.72 3.95 5.93
C ILE A 270 0.46 3.83 5.08
N PHE A 271 -0.47 2.99 5.49
CA PHE A 271 -1.76 2.84 4.86
C PHE A 271 -2.79 3.70 5.64
N GLU A 272 -3.25 4.84 5.11
CA GLU A 272 -2.94 5.46 3.82
C GLU A 272 -2.98 7.00 3.91
N ALA A 273 -2.75 7.72 2.81
CA ALA A 273 -2.70 9.19 2.84
C ALA A 273 -4.08 9.81 3.12
N PHE A 274 -5.09 9.43 2.35
CA PHE A 274 -6.45 10.03 2.38
C PHE A 274 -7.51 8.96 2.61
N ASP A 275 -8.60 9.35 3.24
CA ASP A 275 -9.82 8.54 3.28
C ASP A 275 -10.37 8.33 1.86
N GLU A 276 -10.87 7.12 1.60
CA GLU A 276 -11.35 6.69 0.29
C GLU A 276 -12.83 6.32 0.31
N PRO A 277 -13.74 7.25 -0.01
CA PRO A 277 -15.19 7.05 0.11
C PRO A 277 -15.76 5.95 -0.80
N TRP A 278 -15.04 5.56 -1.86
CA TRP A 278 -15.46 4.52 -2.80
C TRP A 278 -15.27 3.08 -2.28
N LYS A 279 -14.44 2.87 -1.25
CA LYS A 279 -14.12 1.54 -0.73
C LYS A 279 -15.24 0.92 0.08
N GLY A 280 -15.29 -0.42 0.07
CA GLY A 280 -16.19 -1.21 0.90
C GLY A 280 -17.68 -1.08 0.53
N SER A 281 -18.56 -1.08 1.52
CA SER A 281 -20.01 -1.01 1.35
C SER A 281 -20.53 0.45 1.27
N ASP A 282 -21.86 0.61 1.07
CA ASP A 282 -22.51 1.94 1.10
C ASP A 282 -22.62 2.55 2.51
N ASP A 283 -22.23 1.79 3.57
CA ASP A 283 -22.22 2.29 4.93
C ASP A 283 -21.15 3.39 5.08
N PRO A 284 -21.49 4.60 5.53
CA PRO A 284 -20.53 5.69 5.68
C PRO A 284 -19.46 5.39 6.73
N ASP A 285 -19.74 4.54 7.73
CA ASP A 285 -18.80 4.13 8.77
C ASP A 285 -18.01 2.85 8.42
N GLU A 286 -18.06 2.39 7.16
CA GLU A 286 -17.29 1.24 6.67
C GLU A 286 -15.79 1.47 6.94
N PRO A 287 -15.08 0.61 7.69
CA PRO A 287 -13.69 0.84 8.07
C PRO A 287 -12.75 1.02 6.87
N GLU A 288 -13.04 0.38 5.73
CA GLU A 288 -12.22 0.53 4.51
C GLU A 288 -12.15 1.96 3.98
N LYS A 289 -13.12 2.81 4.33
CA LYS A 289 -13.14 4.22 3.95
C LYS A 289 -12.26 5.12 4.82
N HIS A 290 -11.76 4.64 5.98
CA HIS A 290 -11.26 5.50 7.08
C HIS A 290 -9.82 5.22 7.52
N TRP A 291 -8.99 4.67 6.64
CA TRP A 291 -7.56 4.42 6.91
C TRP A 291 -6.69 5.65 6.72
N GLY A 292 -7.16 6.65 5.98
CA GLY A 292 -6.42 7.87 5.67
C GLY A 292 -5.91 8.60 6.91
N LEU A 293 -4.74 9.22 6.81
CA LEU A 293 -4.22 10.19 7.79
C LEU A 293 -4.79 11.59 7.55
N TYR A 294 -5.38 11.81 6.38
CA TYR A 294 -6.23 12.94 6.03
C TYR A 294 -7.64 12.44 5.75
N TYR A 295 -8.64 13.29 6.05
CA TYR A 295 -10.01 13.06 5.61
C TYR A 295 -10.12 13.19 4.07
N GLU A 296 -11.23 12.76 3.49
CA GLU A 296 -11.53 12.90 2.06
C GLU A 296 -11.48 14.35 1.57
N ASN A 297 -11.80 15.32 2.43
CA ASN A 297 -11.73 16.76 2.16
C ASN A 297 -10.31 17.33 2.33
N ARG A 298 -9.31 16.49 2.49
CA ARG A 298 -7.89 16.84 2.65
C ARG A 298 -7.53 17.55 3.94
N SER A 299 -8.45 17.66 4.90
CA SER A 299 -8.11 18.15 6.24
C SER A 299 -7.37 17.06 7.04
N PRO A 300 -6.31 17.42 7.82
CA PRO A 300 -5.52 16.42 8.54
C PRO A 300 -6.30 15.83 9.72
N LYS A 301 -6.19 14.52 9.91
CA LYS A 301 -6.67 13.83 11.12
C LYS A 301 -5.73 14.08 12.30
N LEU A 302 -6.15 13.59 13.47
CA LEU A 302 -5.45 13.79 14.75
C LEU A 302 -3.98 13.31 14.71
N ALA A 303 -3.69 12.29 13.94
CA ALA A 303 -2.34 11.74 13.78
C ALA A 303 -1.33 12.76 13.25
N LEU A 304 -1.74 13.64 12.35
CA LEU A 304 -0.89 14.65 11.72
C LEU A 304 -1.01 16.06 12.33
N LYS A 305 -1.96 16.26 13.25
CA LYS A 305 -2.09 17.56 13.92
C LYS A 305 -0.89 17.81 14.85
N LYS A 306 -0.16 18.90 14.63
CA LYS A 306 0.91 19.36 15.53
C LYS A 306 0.30 19.58 16.92
N LYS A 307 1.03 19.20 17.98
CA LYS A 307 0.65 19.62 19.35
C LYS A 307 0.57 21.13 19.35
N THR A 308 -0.62 21.69 19.57
CA THR A 308 -0.76 23.12 19.90
C THR A 308 0.03 23.34 21.16
N ALA A 309 1.10 24.12 21.09
CA ALA A 309 1.80 24.55 22.29
C ALA A 309 0.76 25.28 23.16
N TYR A 310 0.46 24.71 24.31
CA TYR A 310 -0.31 25.42 25.34
C TYR A 310 0.46 26.70 25.65
N LYS A 311 -0.03 27.85 25.19
CA LYS A 311 0.37 29.09 25.76
C LYS A 311 -0.16 29.10 27.21
N ALA A 312 0.73 28.89 28.18
CA ALA A 312 0.40 29.12 29.57
C ALA A 312 -0.08 30.61 29.64
N GLU A 313 -1.32 30.80 30.06
CA GLU A 313 -1.79 32.12 30.39
C GLU A 313 -0.90 32.66 31.53
N PRO A 314 -0.44 33.90 31.42
CA PRO A 314 0.33 34.50 32.52
C PRO A 314 -0.60 34.57 33.73
N THR A 315 -0.24 33.88 34.81
CA THR A 315 -0.86 34.07 36.13
C THR A 315 -0.65 35.49 36.56
N THR A 316 -1.73 36.27 36.56
CA THR A 316 -1.81 37.61 37.19
C THR A 316 -1.81 37.51 38.70
#